data_4d23df92f2422954ea5ccde2a271e5e3
#
_entry.id   4d23df92f2422954ea5ccde2a271e5e3
#
_cell.length_a   1.000
_cell.length_b   1.000
_cell.length_c   1.000
_cell.angle_alpha   90.00
_cell.angle_beta   90.00
_cell.angle_gamma   90.00
#
_symmetry.space_group_name_H-M   'P 1'
#
loop_
_entity.id
_entity.type
_entity.pdbx_description
1 polymer ?
#
loop_
_entity_poly.entity_id
_entity_poly.type
_entity_poly.pdbx_seq_one_letter_code
_entity_poly.pdbx_strand_id
1 'polypeptide(L)'
;KITLDASKVIFMYTSDERVDFRELLKKLASVFKCRIELRQVGPRDKAKIVGGIGNCGLPLCCNSFLGEFDGVSINMAKNQLLAINIDKISGVCGRLLCCLKYEDEAYKEVKKKFPKIGSFIRYEDKQCKVVGLNVISDLVKIDSEGSILFIPLSDVDKKPAPKKERRILEELAPKKEKKHDKPKQKKPKQQHKPKQNNQKPRTIKGNNPKGKKDERRN
;
A
#
# COMPACT_ATOMS: atom_id res chain seq x y z
N LYS A 1 1.17 -19.24 -21.49
CA LYS A 1 0.88 -20.55 -20.86
C LYS A 1 -0.11 -21.30 -21.75
N ILE A 2 0.09 -22.58 -21.91
CA ILE A 2 -0.81 -23.48 -22.64
C ILE A 2 -1.47 -24.39 -21.61
N THR A 3 -2.78 -24.67 -21.76
CA THR A 3 -3.47 -25.66 -20.92
C THR A 3 -3.01 -27.08 -21.28
N LEU A 4 -3.13 -28.03 -20.34
CA LEU A 4 -2.64 -29.39 -20.53
C LEU A 4 -3.33 -30.10 -21.71
N ASP A 5 -4.59 -29.80 -21.96
CA ASP A 5 -5.39 -30.28 -23.09
C ASP A 5 -5.12 -29.57 -24.41
N ALA A 6 -4.18 -28.62 -24.44
CA ALA A 6 -3.83 -27.76 -25.56
C ALA A 6 -5.01 -26.99 -26.21
N SER A 7 -6.19 -26.97 -25.56
CA SER A 7 -7.39 -26.31 -26.09
C SER A 7 -7.32 -24.78 -26.01
N LYS A 8 -6.47 -24.25 -25.12
CA LYS A 8 -6.39 -22.83 -24.82
C LYS A 8 -4.95 -22.35 -24.62
N VAL A 9 -4.66 -21.20 -25.18
CA VAL A 9 -3.39 -20.47 -24.94
C VAL A 9 -3.68 -19.15 -24.20
N ILE A 10 -3.02 -18.95 -23.06
CA ILE A 10 -3.15 -17.76 -22.24
C ILE A 10 -1.89 -16.90 -22.41
N PHE A 11 -2.06 -15.71 -22.97
CA PHE A 11 -1.02 -14.69 -23.06
C PHE A 11 -1.18 -13.71 -21.89
N MET A 12 -0.13 -13.56 -21.10
CA MET A 12 -0.10 -12.59 -20.02
C MET A 12 0.58 -11.32 -20.49
N TYR A 13 -0.02 -10.17 -20.20
CA TYR A 13 0.53 -8.87 -20.58
C TYR A 13 0.44 -7.88 -19.42
N THR A 14 1.28 -6.84 -19.48
CA THR A 14 1.23 -5.68 -18.57
C THR A 14 0.95 -4.44 -19.39
N SER A 15 0.04 -3.61 -18.93
CA SER A 15 -0.22 -2.29 -19.51
C SER A 15 -0.76 -1.37 -18.42
N ASP A 16 -0.38 -0.11 -18.46
CA ASP A 16 -0.90 0.93 -17.58
C ASP A 16 -2.21 1.50 -18.14
N GLU A 17 -2.39 1.43 -19.47
CA GLU A 17 -3.57 1.92 -20.17
C GLU A 17 -4.37 0.78 -20.82
N ARG A 18 -5.58 1.10 -21.25
CA ARG A 18 -6.45 0.16 -21.98
C ARG A 18 -5.95 -0.01 -23.42
N VAL A 19 -5.52 -1.21 -23.77
CA VAL A 19 -5.01 -1.54 -25.11
C VAL A 19 -6.08 -2.28 -25.92
N ASP A 20 -6.22 -1.94 -27.20
CA ASP A 20 -7.08 -2.68 -28.15
C ASP A 20 -6.29 -3.84 -28.78
N PHE A 21 -6.76 -5.04 -28.52
CA PHE A 21 -6.12 -6.29 -28.98
C PHE A 21 -6.87 -6.98 -30.13
N ARG A 22 -7.88 -6.34 -30.74
CA ARG A 22 -8.74 -7.00 -31.74
C ARG A 22 -7.95 -7.54 -32.94
N GLU A 23 -7.03 -6.76 -33.47
CA GLU A 23 -6.19 -7.18 -34.58
C GLU A 23 -5.17 -8.24 -34.17
N LEU A 24 -4.56 -8.08 -33.00
CA LEU A 24 -3.62 -9.05 -32.46
C LEU A 24 -4.30 -10.42 -32.25
N LEU A 25 -5.52 -10.42 -31.70
CA LEU A 25 -6.28 -11.64 -31.48
C LEU A 25 -6.58 -12.38 -32.80
N LYS A 26 -6.94 -11.66 -33.86
CA LYS A 26 -7.16 -12.27 -35.20
C LYS A 26 -5.90 -12.95 -35.71
N LYS A 27 -4.75 -12.28 -35.63
CA LYS A 27 -3.45 -12.84 -36.05
C LYS A 27 -3.03 -14.04 -35.20
N LEU A 28 -3.20 -13.95 -33.88
CA LEU A 28 -2.88 -15.07 -32.99
C LEU A 28 -3.79 -16.28 -33.22
N ALA A 29 -5.09 -16.06 -33.45
CA ALA A 29 -6.03 -17.15 -33.73
C ALA A 29 -5.71 -17.87 -35.03
N SER A 30 -5.24 -17.16 -36.07
CA SER A 30 -4.81 -17.80 -37.33
C SER A 30 -3.58 -18.67 -37.19
N VAL A 31 -2.66 -18.31 -36.25
CA VAL A 31 -1.42 -19.06 -36.04
C VAL A 31 -1.65 -20.27 -35.12
N PHE A 32 -2.30 -20.07 -33.99
CA PHE A 32 -2.39 -21.10 -32.93
C PHE A 32 -3.57 -22.04 -33.11
N LYS A 33 -4.61 -21.68 -33.89
CA LYS A 33 -5.80 -22.50 -34.16
C LYS A 33 -6.49 -23.05 -32.90
N CYS A 34 -6.36 -22.36 -31.79
CA CYS A 34 -6.95 -22.69 -30.51
C CYS A 34 -7.55 -21.43 -29.84
N ARG A 35 -8.28 -21.62 -28.75
CA ARG A 35 -8.84 -20.48 -28.00
C ARG A 35 -7.73 -19.63 -27.38
N ILE A 36 -7.75 -18.34 -27.65
CA ILE A 36 -6.78 -17.38 -27.11
C ILE A 36 -7.42 -16.58 -26.01
N GLU A 37 -6.74 -16.48 -24.88
CA GLU A 37 -7.11 -15.64 -23.74
C GLU A 37 -5.97 -14.66 -23.46
N LEU A 38 -6.30 -13.37 -23.43
CA LEU A 38 -5.38 -12.32 -22.99
C LEU A 38 -5.67 -11.99 -21.53
N ARG A 39 -4.66 -12.11 -20.67
CA ARG A 39 -4.80 -11.84 -19.24
C ARG A 39 -3.86 -10.73 -18.82
N GLN A 40 -4.44 -9.61 -18.37
CA GLN A 40 -3.65 -8.55 -17.77
C GLN A 40 -3.15 -8.99 -16.40
N VAL A 41 -1.88 -8.77 -16.12
CA VAL A 41 -1.25 -9.08 -14.83
C VAL A 41 -0.70 -7.80 -14.20
N GLY A 42 -0.78 -7.74 -12.89
CA GLY A 42 -0.28 -6.61 -12.14
C GLY A 42 1.27 -6.59 -12.04
N PRO A 43 1.86 -5.47 -11.61
CA PRO A 43 3.33 -5.36 -11.52
C PRO A 43 3.97 -6.40 -10.59
N ARG A 44 3.28 -6.77 -9.50
CA ARG A 44 3.77 -7.81 -8.58
C ARG A 44 3.68 -9.20 -9.20
N ASP A 45 2.62 -9.50 -9.95
CA ASP A 45 2.48 -10.78 -10.65
C ASP A 45 3.53 -10.91 -11.75
N LYS A 46 3.84 -9.80 -12.45
CA LYS A 46 4.97 -9.76 -13.37
C LYS A 46 6.28 -10.10 -12.64
N ALA A 47 6.57 -9.45 -11.53
CA ALA A 47 7.76 -9.73 -10.74
C ALA A 47 7.79 -11.18 -10.22
N LYS A 48 6.63 -11.74 -9.82
CA LYS A 48 6.48 -13.14 -9.42
C LYS A 48 6.82 -14.12 -10.55
N ILE A 49 6.43 -13.81 -11.78
CA ILE A 49 6.67 -14.67 -12.96
C ILE A 49 8.13 -14.61 -13.40
N VAL A 50 8.71 -13.42 -13.43
CA VAL A 50 10.10 -13.19 -13.84
C VAL A 50 11.08 -13.67 -12.78
N GLY A 51 10.72 -13.52 -11.50
CA GLY A 51 11.61 -13.81 -10.39
C GLY A 51 12.63 -12.69 -10.14
N GLY A 52 13.65 -12.99 -9.36
CA GLY A 52 14.74 -12.08 -9.04
C GLY A 52 15.09 -12.04 -7.56
N ILE A 53 15.93 -11.07 -7.19
CA ILE A 53 16.43 -10.85 -5.84
C ILE A 53 15.85 -9.54 -5.30
N GLY A 54 15.39 -9.57 -4.05
CA GLY A 54 14.89 -8.38 -3.35
C GLY A 54 16.00 -7.48 -2.83
N ASN A 55 15.64 -6.29 -2.35
CA ASN A 55 16.58 -5.35 -1.71
C ASN A 55 17.28 -5.93 -0.48
N CYS A 56 16.73 -7.00 0.10
CA CYS A 56 17.31 -7.75 1.22
C CYS A 56 18.37 -8.78 0.79
N GLY A 57 18.62 -8.95 -0.51
CA GLY A 57 19.58 -9.96 -1.04
C GLY A 57 19.02 -11.38 -1.14
N LEU A 58 17.74 -11.61 -0.77
CA LEU A 58 17.08 -12.91 -0.85
C LEU A 58 16.17 -12.99 -2.10
N PRO A 59 15.82 -14.21 -2.56
CA PRO A 59 14.82 -14.37 -3.61
C PRO A 59 13.52 -13.65 -3.26
N LEU A 60 12.81 -13.16 -4.27
CA LEU A 60 11.56 -12.42 -4.08
C LEU A 60 10.55 -13.27 -3.29
N CYS A 61 10.01 -12.73 -2.19
CA CYS A 61 9.00 -13.41 -1.38
C CYS A 61 7.80 -13.88 -2.22
N CYS A 62 7.37 -13.08 -3.20
CA CYS A 62 6.27 -13.44 -4.10
C CYS A 62 6.60 -14.61 -5.03
N ASN A 63 7.85 -14.85 -5.33
CA ASN A 63 8.29 -15.95 -6.17
C ASN A 63 8.62 -17.22 -5.36
N SER A 64 8.90 -17.07 -4.05
CA SER A 64 9.28 -18.18 -3.18
C SER A 64 8.09 -18.74 -2.39
N PHE A 65 7.71 -18.10 -1.28
CA PHE A 65 6.76 -18.66 -0.31
C PHE A 65 5.44 -17.89 -0.18
N LEU A 66 5.39 -16.60 -0.55
CA LEU A 66 4.17 -15.80 -0.48
C LEU A 66 3.35 -15.99 -1.76
N GLY A 67 2.28 -16.80 -1.68
CA GLY A 67 1.36 -17.05 -2.79
C GLY A 67 0.28 -15.99 -2.95
N GLU A 68 -0.33 -15.60 -1.85
CA GLU A 68 -1.45 -14.65 -1.78
C GLU A 68 -1.01 -13.34 -1.15
N PHE A 69 -1.63 -12.25 -1.59
CA PHE A 69 -1.27 -10.91 -1.14
C PHE A 69 -2.49 -10.11 -0.74
N ASP A 70 -2.62 -9.90 0.54
CA ASP A 70 -3.48 -8.86 1.09
C ASP A 70 -2.88 -7.46 0.84
N GLY A 71 -3.72 -6.45 1.02
CA GLY A 71 -3.27 -5.07 0.92
C GLY A 71 -2.18 -4.73 1.94
N VAL A 72 -1.05 -4.19 1.47
CA VAL A 72 0.01 -3.67 2.33
C VAL A 72 -0.21 -2.19 2.56
N SER A 73 -0.19 -1.76 3.82
CA SER A 73 -0.37 -0.36 4.19
C SER A 73 0.90 0.27 4.77
N ILE A 74 1.03 1.60 4.64
CA ILE A 74 2.14 2.36 5.24
C ILE A 74 2.14 2.23 6.77
N ASN A 75 0.99 1.98 7.40
CA ASN A 75 0.91 1.76 8.84
C ASN A 75 1.69 0.52 9.30
N MET A 76 1.82 -0.50 8.45
CA MET A 76 2.64 -1.68 8.74
C MET A 76 4.13 -1.31 8.83
N ALA A 77 4.63 -0.41 7.96
CA ALA A 77 5.99 0.12 8.06
C ALA A 77 6.20 0.92 9.35
N LYS A 78 5.21 1.73 9.77
CA LYS A 78 5.24 2.45 11.05
C LYS A 78 5.24 1.49 12.25
N ASN A 79 4.49 0.40 12.15
CA ASN A 79 4.48 -0.63 13.19
C ASN A 79 5.85 -1.28 13.35
N GLN A 80 6.58 -1.46 12.27
CA GLN A 80 7.95 -2.00 12.27
C GLN A 80 9.03 -0.93 12.52
N LEU A 81 8.62 0.29 12.89
CA LEU A 81 9.51 1.41 13.23
C LEU A 81 10.44 1.83 12.08
N LEU A 82 10.07 1.53 10.84
CA LEU A 82 10.83 1.91 9.67
C LEU A 82 10.61 3.38 9.32
N ALA A 83 11.68 4.03 8.86
CA ALA A 83 11.57 5.37 8.29
C ALA A 83 10.70 5.34 7.02
N ILE A 84 9.78 6.29 6.91
CA ILE A 84 8.88 6.40 5.76
C ILE A 84 9.64 7.02 4.59
N ASN A 85 10.41 6.20 3.91
CA ASN A 85 11.04 6.53 2.64
C ASN A 85 10.52 5.53 1.60
N ILE A 86 9.80 6.03 0.60
CA ILE A 86 9.12 5.22 -0.41
C ILE A 86 10.11 4.30 -1.13
N ASP A 87 11.29 4.80 -1.47
CA ASP A 87 12.32 4.03 -2.18
C ASP A 87 12.81 2.83 -1.35
N LYS A 88 12.90 2.99 -0.02
CA LYS A 88 13.36 1.93 0.89
C LYS A 88 12.28 0.93 1.27
N ILE A 89 11.00 1.34 1.26
CA ILE A 89 9.88 0.48 1.62
C ILE A 89 9.12 -0.08 0.40
N SER A 90 9.63 0.17 -0.82
CA SER A 90 9.10 -0.37 -2.07
C SER A 90 9.95 -1.54 -2.56
N GLY A 91 9.29 -2.55 -3.10
CA GLY A 91 9.94 -3.69 -3.74
C GLY A 91 10.25 -3.42 -5.22
N VAL A 92 10.94 -4.35 -5.86
CA VAL A 92 11.26 -4.31 -7.31
C VAL A 92 10.03 -4.21 -8.22
N CYS A 93 8.87 -4.58 -7.72
CA CYS A 93 7.58 -4.43 -8.42
C CYS A 93 6.98 -3.01 -8.30
N GLY A 94 7.64 -2.05 -7.66
CA GLY A 94 7.16 -0.68 -7.44
C GLY A 94 6.04 -0.56 -6.38
N ARG A 95 5.61 -1.67 -5.76
CA ARG A 95 4.62 -1.67 -4.66
C ARG A 95 5.31 -1.81 -3.31
N LEU A 96 4.60 -1.48 -2.22
CA LEU A 96 5.12 -1.68 -0.86
C LEU A 96 5.59 -3.13 -0.65
N LEU A 97 6.64 -3.30 0.12
CA LEU A 97 7.26 -4.58 0.43
C LEU A 97 6.24 -5.55 1.06
N CYS A 98 6.13 -6.74 0.49
CA CYS A 98 5.20 -7.76 0.99
C CYS A 98 5.62 -8.33 2.36
N CYS A 99 6.92 -8.32 2.69
CA CYS A 99 7.41 -8.70 4.02
C CYS A 99 6.84 -7.80 5.14
N LEU A 100 6.50 -6.53 4.86
CA LEU A 100 5.83 -5.66 5.83
C LEU A 100 4.50 -6.25 6.34
N LYS A 101 3.72 -6.84 5.44
CA LYS A 101 2.47 -7.51 5.84
C LYS A 101 2.75 -8.82 6.54
N TYR A 102 3.69 -9.60 6.02
CA TYR A 102 4.04 -10.90 6.56
C TYR A 102 4.50 -10.83 8.03
N GLU A 103 5.30 -9.82 8.37
CA GLU A 103 5.85 -9.65 9.70
C GLU A 103 4.99 -8.77 10.64
N ASP A 104 3.95 -8.08 10.12
CA ASP A 104 3.19 -7.07 10.88
C ASP A 104 2.57 -7.64 12.16
N GLU A 105 2.08 -8.88 12.14
CA GLU A 105 1.47 -9.53 13.29
C GLU A 105 2.51 -9.83 14.38
N ALA A 106 3.64 -10.40 14.00
CA ALA A 106 4.74 -10.68 14.93
C ALA A 106 5.25 -9.39 15.61
N TYR A 107 5.45 -8.32 14.81
CA TYR A 107 5.82 -7.01 15.37
C TYR A 107 4.77 -6.43 16.31
N LYS A 108 3.49 -6.57 16.02
CA LYS A 108 2.41 -6.12 16.89
C LYS A 108 2.40 -6.86 18.22
N GLU A 109 2.64 -8.16 18.20
CA GLU A 109 2.70 -8.99 19.42
C GLU A 109 3.88 -8.62 20.31
N VAL A 110 5.07 -8.54 19.72
CA VAL A 110 6.26 -8.18 20.46
C VAL A 110 6.16 -6.75 21.01
N LYS A 111 5.65 -5.79 20.23
CA LYS A 111 5.44 -4.40 20.66
C LYS A 111 4.53 -4.24 21.86
N LYS A 112 3.62 -5.18 22.12
CA LYS A 112 2.78 -5.13 23.33
C LYS A 112 3.59 -5.27 24.61
N LYS A 113 4.78 -5.87 24.53
CA LYS A 113 5.70 -6.06 25.68
C LYS A 113 6.50 -4.79 25.99
N PHE A 114 6.64 -3.91 24.99
CA PHE A 114 7.45 -2.70 25.10
C PHE A 114 6.66 -1.50 25.65
N PRO A 115 7.34 -0.55 26.32
CA PRO A 115 6.74 0.72 26.70
C PRO A 115 6.40 1.55 25.45
N LYS A 116 5.41 2.43 25.55
CA LYS A 116 5.05 3.32 24.44
C LYS A 116 6.14 4.36 24.19
N ILE A 117 6.48 4.61 22.93
CA ILE A 117 7.38 5.71 22.54
C ILE A 117 6.81 7.03 23.07
N GLY A 118 7.66 7.85 23.71
CA GLY A 118 7.27 9.10 24.35
C GLY A 118 6.77 8.91 25.79
N SER A 119 6.61 7.69 26.32
CA SER A 119 6.31 7.46 27.73
C SER A 119 7.54 7.67 28.59
N PHE A 120 7.32 7.93 29.89
CA PHE A 120 8.36 8.00 30.87
C PHE A 120 8.46 6.68 31.62
N ILE A 121 9.64 6.19 31.80
CA ILE A 121 9.98 4.98 32.56
C ILE A 121 11.00 5.34 33.64
N ARG A 122 11.08 4.56 34.70
CA ARG A 122 12.09 4.69 35.74
C ARG A 122 13.26 3.75 35.44
N TYR A 123 14.46 4.29 35.42
CA TYR A 123 15.71 3.56 35.26
C TYR A 123 16.76 4.15 36.20
N GLU A 124 17.42 3.33 37.04
CA GLU A 124 18.41 3.77 38.03
C GLU A 124 17.93 4.99 38.85
N ASP A 125 16.70 4.90 39.37
CA ASP A 125 16.03 6.00 40.14
C ASP A 125 15.82 7.33 39.41
N LYS A 126 16.16 7.40 38.11
CA LYS A 126 15.89 8.56 37.26
C LYS A 126 14.70 8.32 36.34
N GLN A 127 13.98 9.41 36.06
CA GLN A 127 12.89 9.36 35.07
C GLN A 127 13.46 9.62 33.68
N CYS A 128 13.34 8.62 32.82
CA CYS A 128 13.85 8.67 31.45
C CYS A 128 12.70 8.61 30.45
N LYS A 129 12.82 9.36 29.35
CA LYS A 129 11.84 9.37 28.27
C LYS A 129 12.19 8.31 27.22
N VAL A 130 11.22 7.48 26.84
CA VAL A 130 11.38 6.51 25.75
C VAL A 130 11.41 7.24 24.41
N VAL A 131 12.53 7.21 23.71
CA VAL A 131 12.73 7.86 22.41
C VAL A 131 12.54 6.89 21.25
N GLY A 132 12.87 5.62 21.45
CA GLY A 132 12.78 4.60 20.41
C GLY A 132 12.79 3.18 20.98
N LEU A 133 12.53 2.23 20.09
CA LEU A 133 12.52 0.81 20.42
C LEU A 133 13.35 0.06 19.38
N ASN A 134 14.09 -0.94 19.78
CA ASN A 134 14.66 -1.93 18.91
C ASN A 134 14.04 -3.30 19.26
N VAL A 135 13.05 -3.68 18.44
CA VAL A 135 12.24 -4.88 18.68
C VAL A 135 13.05 -6.16 18.46
N ILE A 136 14.05 -6.12 17.57
CA ILE A 136 14.86 -7.31 17.21
C ILE A 136 15.86 -7.65 18.31
N SER A 137 16.43 -6.62 18.94
CA SER A 137 17.47 -6.80 19.98
C SER A 137 16.91 -6.65 21.40
N ASP A 138 15.59 -6.56 21.57
CA ASP A 138 14.88 -6.32 22.84
C ASP A 138 15.45 -5.13 23.64
N LEU A 139 15.83 -4.06 22.94
CA LEU A 139 16.39 -2.85 23.53
C LEU A 139 15.42 -1.69 23.47
N VAL A 140 15.38 -0.92 24.54
CA VAL A 140 14.64 0.35 24.66
C VAL A 140 15.63 1.51 24.62
N LYS A 141 15.44 2.44 23.71
CA LYS A 141 16.20 3.67 23.61
C LYS A 141 15.56 4.72 24.49
N ILE A 142 16.28 5.15 25.52
CA ILE A 142 15.82 6.16 26.48
C ILE A 142 16.69 7.41 26.41
N ASP A 143 16.08 8.53 26.75
CA ASP A 143 16.73 9.82 26.92
C ASP A 143 16.74 10.14 28.42
N SER A 144 17.94 10.21 28.98
CA SER A 144 18.21 10.60 30.36
C SER A 144 19.01 11.89 30.36
N GLU A 145 18.39 13.02 30.68
CA GLU A 145 19.07 14.33 30.82
C GLU A 145 19.91 14.73 29.56
N GLY A 146 19.44 14.39 28.35
CA GLY A 146 20.14 14.67 27.10
C GLY A 146 21.11 13.58 26.66
N SER A 147 21.33 12.54 27.47
CA SER A 147 22.13 11.36 27.11
C SER A 147 21.22 10.24 26.60
N ILE A 148 21.56 9.67 25.45
CA ILE A 148 20.81 8.55 24.87
C ILE A 148 21.44 7.22 25.34
N LEU A 149 20.65 6.43 26.04
CA LEU A 149 21.04 5.12 26.53
C LEU A 149 20.20 4.01 25.88
N PHE A 150 20.79 2.83 25.70
CA PHE A 150 20.11 1.63 25.25
C PHE A 150 20.06 0.66 26.42
N ILE A 151 18.87 0.34 26.87
CA ILE A 151 18.64 -0.59 27.99
C ILE A 151 17.89 -1.83 27.51
N PRO A 152 18.17 -3.02 28.04
CA PRO A 152 17.40 -4.21 27.74
C PRO A 152 15.97 -4.07 28.29
N LEU A 153 15.03 -4.72 27.63
CA LEU A 153 13.62 -4.70 28.03
C LEU A 153 13.40 -5.31 29.43
N SER A 154 14.29 -6.21 29.87
CA SER A 154 14.26 -6.83 31.19
C SER A 154 14.40 -5.81 32.34
N ASP A 155 15.18 -4.76 32.10
CA ASP A 155 15.55 -3.76 33.12
C ASP A 155 14.57 -2.59 33.17
N VAL A 156 13.55 -2.64 32.31
CA VAL A 156 12.49 -1.62 32.28
C VAL A 156 11.46 -1.94 33.35
N ASP A 157 11.43 -1.15 34.42
CA ASP A 157 10.37 -1.21 35.42
C ASP A 157 9.03 -0.87 34.79
N LYS A 158 8.11 -1.85 34.75
CA LYS A 158 6.79 -1.71 34.12
C LYS A 158 5.84 -0.80 34.91
N LYS A 159 6.26 -0.19 36.00
CA LYS A 159 5.44 0.74 36.79
C LYS A 159 5.42 2.11 36.10
N PRO A 160 4.27 2.53 35.56
CA PRO A 160 4.17 3.86 34.96
C PRO A 160 4.40 4.93 36.03
N ALA A 161 5.22 5.95 35.71
CA ALA A 161 5.40 7.10 36.58
C ALA A 161 4.06 7.72 36.99
N PRO A 162 3.88 8.15 38.26
CA PRO A 162 2.63 8.71 38.76
C PRO A 162 2.20 9.93 37.94
N LYS A 163 0.88 10.05 37.71
CA LYS A 163 0.30 11.07 36.80
C LYS A 163 0.69 12.53 37.15
N LYS A 164 1.04 12.81 38.43
CA LYS A 164 1.46 14.16 38.84
C LYS A 164 2.82 14.55 38.30
N GLU A 165 3.80 13.66 38.27
CA GLU A 165 5.15 13.92 37.77
C GLU A 165 5.19 14.07 36.26
N ARG A 166 4.28 13.38 35.53
CA ARG A 166 4.15 13.53 34.06
C ARG A 166 3.80 14.95 33.65
N ARG A 167 2.93 15.64 34.37
CA ARG A 167 2.54 17.03 34.07
C ARG A 167 3.68 18.01 34.26
N ILE A 168 4.47 17.86 35.29
CA ILE A 168 5.62 18.73 35.60
C ILE A 168 6.69 18.56 34.49
N LEU A 169 6.96 17.33 34.04
CA LEU A 169 7.93 17.05 32.98
C LEU A 169 7.46 17.47 31.58
N GLU A 170 6.13 17.43 31.31
CA GLU A 170 5.58 17.97 30.07
C GLU A 170 5.63 19.51 30.04
N GLU A 171 5.52 20.18 31.16
CA GLU A 171 5.67 21.65 31.28
C GLU A 171 7.12 22.11 31.15
N LEU A 172 8.09 21.31 31.65
CA LEU A 172 9.52 21.58 31.58
C LEU A 172 10.16 21.19 30.24
N ALA A 173 9.48 20.36 29.45
CA ALA A 173 9.99 19.97 28.12
C ALA A 173 10.05 21.20 27.19
N PRO A 174 11.18 21.48 26.53
CA PRO A 174 11.29 22.61 25.62
C PRO A 174 10.20 22.50 24.56
N LYS A 175 9.30 23.47 24.51
CA LYS A 175 8.25 23.56 23.49
C LYS A 175 8.96 23.60 22.14
N LYS A 176 8.82 22.53 21.36
CA LYS A 176 9.26 22.52 19.96
C LYS A 176 8.61 23.73 19.30
N GLU A 177 9.41 24.69 18.87
CA GLU A 177 8.95 25.81 18.07
C GLU A 177 8.12 25.26 16.92
N LYS A 178 6.87 25.66 16.87
CA LYS A 178 5.99 25.36 15.74
C LYS A 178 6.66 25.98 14.53
N LYS A 179 7.23 25.14 13.65
CA LYS A 179 7.69 25.60 12.33
C LYS A 179 6.52 26.36 11.72
N HIS A 180 6.75 27.63 11.46
CA HIS A 180 5.82 28.52 10.78
C HIS A 180 5.21 27.79 9.59
N ASP A 181 3.91 27.55 9.65
CA ASP A 181 3.11 27.16 8.50
C ASP A 181 3.33 28.19 7.40
N LYS A 182 3.91 27.76 6.29
CA LYS A 182 3.98 28.57 5.07
C LYS A 182 2.54 28.97 4.72
N PRO A 183 2.28 30.25 4.42
CA PRO A 183 0.94 30.71 4.09
C PRO A 183 0.40 29.92 2.91
N LYS A 184 -0.76 29.29 3.09
CA LYS A 184 -1.50 28.58 2.03
C LYS A 184 -1.75 29.59 0.90
N GLN A 185 -1.06 29.44 -0.21
CA GLN A 185 -1.36 30.16 -1.43
C GLN A 185 -2.81 29.83 -1.84
N LYS A 186 -3.66 30.83 -1.76
CA LYS A 186 -5.05 30.76 -2.25
C LYS A 186 -4.99 30.49 -3.75
N LYS A 187 -5.46 29.31 -4.18
CA LYS A 187 -5.67 29.00 -5.60
C LYS A 187 -6.57 30.09 -6.20
N PRO A 188 -6.24 30.68 -7.38
CA PRO A 188 -7.10 31.65 -8.03
C PRO A 188 -8.45 31.02 -8.35
N LYS A 189 -9.54 31.70 -7.99
CA LYS A 189 -10.91 31.33 -8.33
C LYS A 189 -11.02 31.25 -9.87
N GLN A 190 -11.28 30.06 -10.38
CA GLN A 190 -11.65 29.89 -11.79
C GLN A 190 -12.96 30.66 -12.04
N GLN A 191 -12.90 31.62 -12.92
CA GLN A 191 -14.06 32.35 -13.42
C GLN A 191 -14.99 31.39 -14.15
N HIS A 192 -16.24 31.39 -13.75
CA HIS A 192 -17.33 30.67 -14.40
C HIS A 192 -17.42 31.06 -15.89
N LYS A 193 -17.17 30.11 -16.79
CA LYS A 193 -17.57 30.20 -18.18
C LYS A 193 -19.10 30.02 -18.25
N PRO A 194 -19.82 30.81 -19.08
CA PRO A 194 -21.27 30.70 -19.20
C PRO A 194 -21.67 29.34 -19.80
N LYS A 195 -22.73 28.77 -19.26
CA LYS A 195 -23.34 27.52 -19.72
C LYS A 195 -23.86 27.71 -21.14
N GLN A 196 -23.29 27.03 -22.11
CA GLN A 196 -23.89 26.86 -23.43
C GLN A 196 -25.09 25.91 -23.31
N ASN A 197 -26.22 26.42 -23.75
CA ASN A 197 -27.53 25.79 -23.78
C ASN A 197 -27.56 24.73 -24.89
N ASN A 198 -27.30 23.45 -24.56
CA ASN A 198 -27.47 22.37 -25.53
C ASN A 198 -28.93 21.95 -25.57
N GLN A 199 -29.66 22.51 -26.53
CA GLN A 199 -30.97 22.03 -26.92
C GLN A 199 -30.84 20.61 -27.51
N LYS A 200 -31.48 19.64 -26.86
CA LYS A 200 -31.65 18.26 -27.38
C LYS A 200 -32.51 18.30 -28.65
N PRO A 201 -32.14 17.60 -29.72
CA PRO A 201 -33.05 17.44 -30.87
C PRO A 201 -34.24 16.56 -30.48
N ARG A 202 -35.44 17.04 -30.83
CA ARG A 202 -36.70 16.33 -30.66
C ARG A 202 -36.75 15.12 -31.59
N THR A 203 -36.93 13.95 -31.03
CA THR A 203 -37.27 12.71 -31.75
C THR A 203 -38.67 12.83 -32.36
N ILE A 204 -38.72 12.78 -33.67
CA ILE A 204 -39.95 12.68 -34.45
C ILE A 204 -40.47 11.25 -34.35
N LYS A 205 -41.66 11.07 -33.77
CA LYS A 205 -42.41 9.82 -33.80
C LYS A 205 -42.88 9.55 -35.24
N GLY A 206 -42.27 8.57 -35.91
CA GLY A 206 -42.75 8.00 -37.15
C GLY A 206 -43.84 6.97 -36.89
N ASN A 207 -44.98 7.19 -37.45
CA ASN A 207 -46.16 6.32 -37.48
C ASN A 207 -45.85 4.98 -38.16
N ASN A 208 -46.30 3.93 -37.53
CA ASN A 208 -46.32 2.57 -38.09
C ASN A 208 -47.69 2.30 -38.72
N PRO A 209 -47.80 1.98 -40.00
CA PRO A 209 -49.03 1.41 -40.53
C PRO A 209 -48.97 -0.14 -40.52
N LYS A 210 -49.99 -0.70 -39.92
CA LYS A 210 -50.39 -2.11 -40.03
C LYS A 210 -50.71 -2.49 -41.49
N GLY A 211 -50.35 -3.73 -41.85
CA GLY A 211 -50.88 -4.34 -43.09
C GLY A 211 -50.12 -5.62 -43.43
N LYS A 212 -50.67 -6.64 -43.15
CA LYS A 212 -51.44 -7.75 -43.77
C LYS A 212 -50.62 -9.02 -43.93
N LYS A 213 -51.22 -10.05 -43.38
CA LYS A 213 -51.01 -11.48 -43.67
C LYS A 213 -51.01 -11.73 -45.19
N ASP A 214 -50.14 -12.61 -45.64
CA ASP A 214 -50.53 -13.61 -46.64
C ASP A 214 -49.75 -14.92 -46.44
N GLU A 215 -50.51 -15.96 -46.31
CA GLU A 215 -50.15 -17.35 -46.43
C GLU A 215 -49.70 -17.65 -47.86
N ARG A 216 -48.76 -18.55 -48.06
CA ARG A 216 -48.82 -19.75 -48.92
C ARG A 216 -47.44 -20.37 -49.14
N ARG A 217 -47.40 -21.61 -48.72
CA ARG A 217 -47.02 -22.83 -49.46
C ARG A 217 -45.81 -22.72 -50.44
N ASN A 218 -44.77 -23.40 -50.18
CA ASN A 218 -44.36 -24.73 -50.67
C ASN A 218 -43.10 -25.16 -49.90
#